data_bc58b9eff9c9f2facf0b8a246ed4842b
#
_entry.id   bc58b9eff9c9f2facf0b8a246ed4842b
#
_cell.length_a   1.000
_cell.length_b   1.000
_cell.length_c   1.000
_cell.angle_alpha   90.00
_cell.angle_beta   90.00
_cell.angle_gamma   90.00
#
_symmetry.space_group_name_H-M   'P 1'
#
loop_
_entity.id
_entity.type
_entity.pdbx_description
1 polymer ?
#
loop_
_entity_poly.entity_id
_entity_poly.type
_entity_poly.pdbx_seq_one_letter_code
_entity_poly.pdbx_strand_id
1 'polypeptide(L)'
;MPNISREIYLDLLKLQGKVDNKKLNRFEYFFQEIMKKYGKIENNVYLSALQRVRNHLCYKFGVALIENSKSILGYIRMPYVLSHIKDKHKQEQKAYEEKIKENPNLALPPLETYPDYNEALKEKECFTYKLGQEFIKASQNWYGGGVYQVAI
;
A
#
# COMPACT_ATOMS: atom_id res chain seq x y z
N MET A 1 1.25 3.74 -14.38
CA MET A 1 0.80 4.87 -15.25
C MET A 1 0.87 6.12 -14.40
N PRO A 2 1.37 7.27 -14.92
CA PRO A 2 1.40 8.50 -14.17
C PRO A 2 -0.05 8.94 -13.90
N ASN A 3 -0.29 9.29 -12.65
CA ASN A 3 -1.58 9.78 -12.18
C ASN A 3 -1.77 11.20 -12.75
N ILE A 4 -2.33 11.27 -13.95
CA ILE A 4 -2.66 12.55 -14.58
C ILE A 4 -3.88 13.06 -13.82
N SER A 5 -3.74 14.19 -13.11
CA SER A 5 -4.88 14.79 -12.43
C SER A 5 -5.95 15.16 -13.48
N ARG A 6 -7.23 15.04 -13.06
CA ARG A 6 -8.39 15.40 -13.88
C ARG A 6 -8.21 16.77 -14.57
N GLU A 7 -7.63 17.72 -13.84
CA GLU A 7 -7.41 19.11 -14.31
C GLU A 7 -6.45 19.15 -15.49
N ILE A 8 -5.34 18.44 -15.42
CA ILE A 8 -4.36 18.35 -16.51
C ILE A 8 -4.98 17.71 -17.75
N TYR A 9 -5.81 16.68 -17.58
CA TYR A 9 -6.49 16.03 -18.71
C TYR A 9 -7.51 16.94 -19.37
N LEU A 10 -8.30 17.69 -18.59
CA LEU A 10 -9.27 18.66 -19.09
C LEU A 10 -8.59 19.83 -19.80
N ASP A 11 -7.45 20.30 -19.28
CA ASP A 11 -6.68 21.38 -19.91
C ASP A 11 -6.02 20.92 -21.21
N LEU A 12 -5.53 19.68 -21.27
CA LEU A 12 -5.04 19.09 -22.53
C LEU A 12 -6.15 18.97 -23.58
N LEU A 13 -7.37 18.60 -23.19
CA LEU A 13 -8.52 18.55 -24.11
C LEU A 13 -8.92 19.92 -24.58
N LYS A 14 -8.87 20.94 -23.73
CA LYS A 14 -9.13 22.36 -24.12
C LYS A 14 -8.08 22.90 -25.08
N LEU A 15 -6.79 22.61 -24.81
CA LEU A 15 -5.67 23.05 -25.66
C LEU A 15 -5.69 22.41 -27.05
N GLN A 16 -6.25 21.21 -27.19
CA GLN A 16 -6.36 20.55 -28.50
C GLN A 16 -7.48 21.12 -29.39
N GLY A 17 -8.29 22.06 -28.90
CA GLY A 17 -9.37 22.70 -29.67
C GLY A 17 -10.43 21.75 -30.26
N LYS A 18 -10.42 20.50 -29.82
CA LYS A 18 -11.22 19.40 -30.39
C LYS A 18 -12.50 19.10 -29.62
N VAL A 19 -12.78 19.80 -28.53
CA VAL A 19 -13.90 19.45 -27.66
C VAL A 19 -14.90 20.62 -27.59
N ASP A 20 -16.07 20.39 -28.18
CA ASP A 20 -17.23 21.22 -27.99
C ASP A 20 -17.68 21.24 -26.52
N ASN A 21 -18.10 22.41 -26.00
CA ASN A 21 -18.57 22.58 -24.62
C ASN A 21 -19.66 21.55 -24.24
N LYS A 22 -20.45 21.12 -25.19
CA LYS A 22 -21.49 20.10 -25.00
C LYS A 22 -20.89 18.70 -24.70
N LYS A 23 -19.77 18.37 -25.32
CA LYS A 23 -19.03 17.12 -25.06
C LYS A 23 -18.28 17.20 -23.73
N LEU A 24 -17.76 18.37 -23.38
CA LEU A 24 -17.08 18.61 -22.10
C LEU A 24 -18.07 18.43 -20.93
N ASN A 25 -19.24 19.04 -21.01
CA ASN A 25 -20.30 18.92 -19.99
C ASN A 25 -20.79 17.46 -19.83
N ARG A 26 -20.89 16.72 -20.94
CA ARG A 26 -21.25 15.28 -20.90
C ARG A 26 -20.18 14.42 -20.26
N PHE A 27 -18.90 14.74 -20.54
CA PHE A 27 -17.77 14.07 -19.90
C PHE A 27 -17.71 14.38 -18.41
N GLU A 28 -17.95 15.62 -18.03
CA GLU A 28 -17.97 16.09 -16.65
C GLU A 28 -19.12 15.42 -15.86
N TYR A 29 -20.30 15.33 -16.43
CA TYR A 29 -21.43 14.59 -15.86
C TYR A 29 -21.08 13.10 -15.67
N PHE A 30 -20.55 12.45 -16.71
CA PHE A 30 -20.13 11.05 -16.65
C PHE A 30 -19.01 10.83 -15.61
N PHE A 31 -18.05 11.76 -15.55
CA PHE A 31 -16.98 11.72 -14.56
C PHE A 31 -17.53 11.87 -13.14
N GLN A 32 -18.46 12.80 -12.91
CA GLN A 32 -19.13 12.99 -11.62
C GLN A 32 -19.94 11.75 -11.21
N GLU A 33 -20.58 11.07 -12.14
CA GLU A 33 -21.32 9.84 -11.88
C GLU A 33 -20.38 8.67 -11.55
N ILE A 34 -19.25 8.53 -12.25
CA ILE A 34 -18.18 7.60 -11.91
C ILE A 34 -17.62 7.93 -10.53
N MET A 35 -17.33 9.20 -10.25
CA MET A 35 -16.82 9.63 -8.96
C MET A 35 -17.83 9.42 -7.83
N LYS A 36 -19.13 9.59 -8.08
CA LYS A 36 -20.19 9.29 -7.12
C LYS A 36 -20.30 7.77 -6.85
N LYS A 37 -20.14 6.97 -7.89
CA LYS A 37 -20.24 5.51 -7.81
C LYS A 37 -18.93 4.87 -7.30
N TYR A 38 -17.80 5.46 -7.65
CA TYR A 38 -16.45 4.95 -7.37
C TYR A 38 -15.58 5.96 -6.59
N GLY A 39 -16.08 7.15 -6.30
CA GLY A 39 -15.34 8.24 -5.66
C GLY A 39 -14.97 8.00 -4.20
N LYS A 40 -15.50 6.92 -3.59
CA LYS A 40 -14.88 6.33 -2.40
C LYS A 40 -13.53 5.65 -2.71
N ILE A 41 -13.20 5.52 -3.99
CA ILE A 41 -11.96 4.86 -4.47
C ILE A 41 -10.75 5.80 -4.42
N GLU A 42 -10.93 7.13 -4.50
CA GLU A 42 -9.80 8.07 -4.53
C GLU A 42 -9.16 8.37 -3.18
N ASN A 43 -9.88 8.19 -2.07
CA ASN A 43 -9.29 8.35 -0.73
C ASN A 43 -8.99 7.03 -0.02
N ASN A 44 -9.55 5.93 -0.49
CA ASN A 44 -9.07 4.60 -0.26
C ASN A 44 -8.56 4.10 -1.61
N VAL A 45 -7.27 4.15 -1.82
CA VAL A 45 -6.65 3.14 -2.66
C VAL A 45 -7.14 1.83 -2.04
N TYR A 46 -8.12 1.18 -2.68
CA TYR A 46 -8.49 -0.17 -2.30
C TYR A 46 -7.25 -1.02 -2.55
N LEU A 47 -6.38 -0.95 -1.56
CA LEU A 47 -5.40 -1.98 -1.40
C LEU A 47 -6.24 -3.23 -1.30
N SER A 48 -6.28 -4.04 -2.34
CA SER A 48 -6.87 -5.36 -2.27
C SER A 48 -6.33 -6.06 -1.04
N ALA A 49 -7.04 -7.02 -0.48
CA ALA A 49 -6.52 -7.78 0.66
C ALA A 49 -5.10 -8.30 0.38
N LEU A 50 -4.86 -8.75 -0.84
CA LEU A 50 -3.55 -9.19 -1.32
C LEU A 50 -2.50 -8.07 -1.23
N GLN A 51 -2.82 -6.86 -1.66
CA GLN A 51 -1.92 -5.71 -1.56
C GLN A 51 -1.63 -5.32 -0.09
N ARG A 52 -2.64 -5.41 0.78
CA ARG A 52 -2.43 -5.17 2.23
C ARG A 52 -1.45 -6.17 2.81
N VAL A 53 -1.56 -7.46 2.46
CA VAL A 53 -0.62 -8.49 2.89
C VAL A 53 0.79 -8.22 2.35
N ARG A 54 0.93 -7.83 1.09
CA ARG A 54 2.23 -7.48 0.48
C ARG A 54 2.84 -6.20 1.06
N ASN A 55 2.02 -5.27 1.52
CA ASN A 55 2.47 -4.07 2.22
C ASN A 55 2.81 -4.31 3.69
N HIS A 56 2.47 -5.47 4.24
CA HIS A 56 2.82 -5.83 5.60
C HIS A 56 4.34 -5.96 5.79
N LEU A 57 4.81 -5.59 6.98
CA LEU A 57 6.26 -5.59 7.29
C LEU A 57 6.91 -6.95 7.06
N CYS A 58 6.21 -8.05 7.41
CA CYS A 58 6.70 -9.40 7.17
C CYS A 58 7.01 -9.65 5.69
N TYR A 59 6.10 -9.28 4.79
CA TYR A 59 6.32 -9.48 3.36
C TYR A 59 7.48 -8.62 2.84
N LYS A 60 7.51 -7.34 3.20
CA LYS A 60 8.60 -6.40 2.83
C LYS A 60 9.97 -6.90 3.30
N PHE A 61 10.04 -7.45 4.51
CA PHE A 61 11.28 -8.05 5.03
C PHE A 61 11.66 -9.32 4.28
N GLY A 62 10.70 -10.20 4.02
CA GLY A 62 10.97 -11.43 3.27
C GLY A 62 11.53 -11.14 1.88
N VAL A 63 10.95 -10.20 1.14
CA VAL A 63 11.48 -9.76 -0.16
C VAL A 63 12.90 -9.21 -0.02
N ALA A 64 13.14 -8.32 0.94
CA ALA A 64 14.46 -7.72 1.15
C ALA A 64 15.52 -8.77 1.52
N LEU A 65 15.17 -9.75 2.34
CA LEU A 65 16.05 -10.86 2.70
C LEU A 65 16.41 -11.70 1.46
N ILE A 66 15.42 -12.10 0.67
CA ILE A 66 15.62 -12.90 -0.55
C ILE A 66 16.49 -12.15 -1.56
N GLU A 67 16.20 -10.87 -1.81
CA GLU A 67 16.94 -10.09 -2.80
C GLU A 67 18.39 -9.84 -2.37
N ASN A 68 18.62 -9.52 -1.11
CA ASN A 68 19.96 -9.21 -0.63
C ASN A 68 20.81 -10.47 -0.33
N SER A 69 20.21 -11.66 -0.17
CA SER A 69 20.95 -12.90 0.00
C SER A 69 21.64 -13.40 -1.27
N LYS A 70 21.33 -12.81 -2.43
CA LYS A 70 21.89 -13.24 -3.74
C LYS A 70 23.34 -12.79 -3.98
N SER A 71 23.90 -11.91 -3.15
CA SER A 71 25.25 -11.38 -3.35
C SER A 71 25.93 -11.01 -2.02
N ILE A 72 27.25 -11.05 -1.99
CA ILE A 72 28.05 -10.65 -0.82
C ILE A 72 27.79 -9.19 -0.45
N LEU A 73 27.72 -8.30 -1.42
CA LEU A 73 27.37 -6.89 -1.19
C LEU A 73 25.93 -6.74 -0.66
N GLY A 74 25.02 -7.62 -1.07
CA GLY A 74 23.68 -7.69 -0.53
C GLY A 74 23.67 -8.00 0.96
N TYR A 75 24.46 -8.97 1.41
CA TYR A 75 24.61 -9.29 2.84
C TYR A 75 25.14 -8.11 3.65
N ILE A 76 26.14 -7.39 3.15
CA ILE A 76 26.73 -6.24 3.83
C ILE A 76 25.70 -5.10 3.99
N ARG A 77 24.90 -4.83 2.96
CA ARG A 77 23.89 -3.75 2.98
C ARG A 77 22.57 -4.14 3.65
N MET A 78 22.30 -5.45 3.84
CA MET A 78 21.04 -5.97 4.36
C MET A 78 20.58 -5.29 5.65
N PRO A 79 21.40 -5.10 6.69
CA PRO A 79 21.00 -4.43 7.92
C PRO A 79 20.45 -3.01 7.68
N TYR A 80 21.07 -2.26 6.78
CA TYR A 80 20.63 -0.91 6.43
C TYR A 80 19.28 -0.92 5.69
N VAL A 81 19.11 -1.85 4.75
CA VAL A 81 17.85 -2.02 4.00
C VAL A 81 16.72 -2.39 4.94
N LEU A 82 16.93 -3.34 5.85
CA LEU A 82 15.92 -3.76 6.82
C LEU A 82 15.56 -2.63 7.81
N SER A 83 16.57 -1.88 8.30
CA SER A 83 16.33 -0.71 9.14
C SER A 83 15.49 0.34 8.41
N HIS A 84 15.85 0.66 7.17
CA HIS A 84 15.10 1.62 6.35
C HIS A 84 13.64 1.20 6.12
N ILE A 85 13.41 -0.08 5.77
CA ILE A 85 12.05 -0.62 5.58
C ILE A 85 11.23 -0.50 6.87
N LYS A 86 11.83 -0.84 8.03
CA LYS A 86 11.20 -0.72 9.34
C LYS A 86 10.80 0.72 9.66
N ASP A 87 11.74 1.66 9.49
CA ASP A 87 11.50 3.07 9.82
C ASP A 87 10.42 3.66 8.92
N LYS A 88 10.47 3.37 7.62
CA LYS A 88 9.45 3.78 6.66
C LYS A 88 8.08 3.20 7.02
N HIS A 89 8.01 1.91 7.33
CA HIS A 89 6.75 1.26 7.72
C HIS A 89 6.15 1.89 8.99
N LYS A 90 7.00 2.20 9.98
CA LYS A 90 6.57 2.88 11.20
C LYS A 90 6.03 4.29 10.93
N GLN A 91 6.65 5.02 10.01
CA GLN A 91 6.16 6.34 9.59
C GLN A 91 4.82 6.23 8.85
N GLU A 92 4.68 5.27 7.95
CA GLU A 92 3.43 4.98 7.23
C GLU A 92 2.28 4.63 8.20
N GLN A 93 2.55 3.80 9.21
CA GLN A 93 1.58 3.45 10.25
C GLN A 93 1.16 4.66 11.09
N LYS A 94 2.10 5.47 11.55
CA LYS A 94 1.78 6.68 12.30
C LYS A 94 0.93 7.66 11.50
N ALA A 95 1.30 7.90 10.24
CA ALA A 95 0.53 8.77 9.35
C ALA A 95 -0.89 8.23 9.10
N TYR A 96 -1.06 6.92 9.03
CA TYR A 96 -2.36 6.27 8.92
C TYR A 96 -3.19 6.43 10.20
N GLU A 97 -2.59 6.20 11.37
CA GLU A 97 -3.24 6.37 12.67
C GLU A 97 -3.69 7.83 12.90
N GLU A 98 -2.87 8.80 12.52
CA GLU A 98 -3.22 10.23 12.59
C GLU A 98 -4.42 10.56 11.70
N LYS A 99 -4.43 10.07 10.45
CA LYS A 99 -5.57 10.24 9.55
C LYS A 99 -6.87 9.62 10.08
N ILE A 100 -6.80 8.46 10.71
CA ILE A 100 -7.98 7.82 11.31
C ILE A 100 -8.47 8.60 12.53
N LYS A 101 -7.56 9.17 13.32
CA LYS A 101 -7.94 10.03 14.47
C LYS A 101 -8.70 11.27 14.00
N GLU A 102 -8.27 11.89 12.90
CA GLU A 102 -8.94 13.04 12.31
C GLU A 102 -10.26 12.65 11.65
N ASN A 103 -10.31 11.53 10.96
CA ASN A 103 -11.50 11.04 10.28
C ASN A 103 -11.62 9.51 10.39
N PRO A 104 -12.44 9.01 11.35
CA PRO A 104 -12.63 7.57 11.56
C PRO A 104 -13.18 6.80 10.33
N ASN A 105 -13.86 7.51 9.41
CA ASN A 105 -14.39 6.89 8.19
C ASN A 105 -13.30 6.46 7.19
N LEU A 106 -12.04 6.90 7.40
CA LEU A 106 -10.89 6.49 6.60
C LEU A 106 -10.29 5.17 7.05
N ALA A 107 -10.79 4.58 8.14
CA ALA A 107 -10.35 3.27 8.60
C ALA A 107 -10.59 2.21 7.53
N LEU A 108 -9.56 1.43 7.24
CA LEU A 108 -9.66 0.32 6.29
C LEU A 108 -10.60 -0.75 6.86
N PRO A 109 -11.51 -1.31 6.03
CA PRO A 109 -12.39 -2.37 6.48
C PRO A 109 -11.59 -3.63 6.88
N PRO A 110 -12.18 -4.54 7.66
CA PRO A 110 -11.55 -5.82 8.00
C PRO A 110 -11.09 -6.58 6.75
N LEU A 111 -10.01 -7.32 6.86
CA LEU A 111 -9.40 -8.01 5.71
C LEU A 111 -10.37 -9.01 5.06
N GLU A 112 -11.24 -9.62 5.88
CA GLU A 112 -12.22 -10.62 5.51
C GLU A 112 -13.32 -10.09 4.58
N THR A 113 -13.52 -8.78 4.56
CA THR A 113 -14.56 -8.13 3.73
C THR A 113 -14.14 -7.94 2.27
N TYR A 114 -12.88 -8.20 1.96
CA TYR A 114 -12.36 -8.03 0.61
C TYR A 114 -12.65 -9.27 -0.26
N PRO A 115 -12.99 -9.07 -1.54
CA PRO A 115 -13.32 -10.19 -2.44
C PRO A 115 -12.12 -11.12 -2.69
N ASP A 116 -10.90 -10.62 -2.58
CA ASP A 116 -9.64 -11.34 -2.77
C ASP A 116 -9.02 -11.85 -1.45
N TYR A 117 -9.85 -11.98 -0.40
CA TYR A 117 -9.39 -12.46 0.93
C TYR A 117 -8.71 -13.83 0.88
N ASN A 118 -9.28 -14.77 0.13
CA ASN A 118 -8.70 -16.12 0.02
C ASN A 118 -7.32 -16.10 -0.66
N GLU A 119 -7.10 -15.20 -1.61
CA GLU A 119 -5.79 -15.01 -2.24
C GLU A 119 -4.80 -14.39 -1.26
N ALA A 120 -5.26 -13.43 -0.48
CA ALA A 120 -4.46 -12.81 0.58
C ALA A 120 -4.04 -13.82 1.66
N LEU A 121 -4.90 -14.79 2.02
CA LEU A 121 -4.53 -15.87 2.93
C LEU A 121 -3.43 -16.76 2.34
N LYS A 122 -3.54 -17.13 1.06
CA LYS A 122 -2.48 -17.89 0.38
C LYS A 122 -1.15 -17.14 0.35
N GLU A 123 -1.20 -15.81 0.17
CA GLU A 123 0.00 -14.97 0.19
C GLU A 123 0.65 -14.91 1.59
N LYS A 124 -0.12 -14.96 2.68
CA LYS A 124 0.42 -15.09 4.05
C LYS A 124 1.11 -16.44 4.28
N GLU A 125 0.70 -17.48 3.56
CA GLU A 125 1.32 -18.80 3.62
C GLU A 125 2.56 -18.94 2.72
N CYS A 126 2.83 -17.97 1.85
CA CYS A 126 3.98 -18.02 0.94
C CYS A 126 5.30 -17.92 1.71
N PHE A 127 6.35 -18.50 1.12
CA PHE A 127 7.69 -18.51 1.70
C PHE A 127 8.20 -17.11 2.07
N THR A 128 7.97 -16.13 1.19
CA THR A 128 8.40 -14.75 1.40
C THR A 128 7.81 -14.16 2.68
N TYR A 129 6.52 -14.32 2.91
CA TYR A 129 5.85 -13.78 4.10
C TYR A 129 6.34 -14.49 5.37
N LYS A 130 6.41 -15.82 5.34
CA LYS A 130 6.88 -16.64 6.48
C LYS A 130 8.34 -16.33 6.83
N LEU A 131 9.19 -16.19 5.84
CA LEU A 131 10.61 -15.83 6.06
C LEU A 131 10.73 -14.50 6.82
N GLY A 132 10.01 -13.47 6.39
CA GLY A 132 10.02 -12.19 7.09
C GLY A 132 9.40 -12.26 8.48
N GLN A 133 8.36 -13.07 8.67
CA GLN A 133 7.73 -13.29 9.97
C GLN A 133 8.71 -13.93 10.96
N GLU A 134 9.39 -15.00 10.55
CA GLU A 134 10.37 -15.67 11.40
C GLU A 134 11.60 -14.79 11.67
N PHE A 135 12.01 -13.98 10.69
CA PHE A 135 13.06 -12.99 10.92
C PHE A 135 12.68 -11.96 11.99
N ILE A 136 11.44 -11.46 11.96
CA ILE A 136 10.96 -10.51 12.98
C ILE A 136 10.95 -11.19 14.36
N LYS A 137 10.43 -12.40 14.46
CA LYS A 137 10.43 -13.17 15.73
C LYS A 137 11.86 -13.37 16.26
N ALA A 138 12.78 -13.79 15.39
CA ALA A 138 14.17 -14.01 15.77
C ALA A 138 14.84 -12.70 16.24
N SER A 139 14.59 -11.59 15.55
CA SER A 139 15.14 -10.28 15.93
C SER A 139 14.61 -9.77 17.28
N GLN A 140 13.36 -10.04 17.61
CA GLN A 140 12.77 -9.72 18.91
C GLN A 140 13.45 -10.48 20.05
N ASN A 141 13.72 -11.76 19.84
CA ASN A 141 14.37 -12.61 20.84
C ASN A 141 15.85 -12.23 21.05
N TRP A 142 16.53 -11.76 19.98
CA TRP A 142 17.95 -11.40 20.04
C TRP A 142 18.20 -10.09 20.82
N TYR A 143 17.35 -9.08 20.66
CA TYR A 143 17.56 -7.75 21.28
C TYR A 143 16.86 -7.59 22.64
N GLY A 144 16.47 -8.67 23.33
CA GLY A 144 15.95 -8.61 24.70
C GLY A 144 14.74 -7.70 24.89
N GLY A 145 13.63 -8.00 24.21
CA GLY A 145 12.31 -7.49 24.61
C GLY A 145 11.92 -6.10 24.12
N GLY A 146 12.51 -5.56 23.10
CA GLY A 146 12.00 -4.36 22.42
C GLY A 146 10.72 -4.69 21.67
N VAL A 147 9.58 -4.25 22.21
CA VAL A 147 8.22 -4.50 21.75
C VAL A 147 8.04 -4.12 20.27
N TYR A 148 8.10 -5.08 19.38
CA TYR A 148 7.52 -4.95 18.05
C TYR A 148 6.07 -5.44 18.14
N GLN A 149 5.15 -4.55 18.48
CA GLN A 149 3.74 -4.84 18.27
C GLN A 149 3.51 -4.89 16.76
N VAL A 150 3.41 -6.10 16.24
CA VAL A 150 2.86 -6.35 14.92
C VAL A 150 1.35 -6.27 15.10
N ALA A 151 0.77 -5.08 14.86
CA ALA A 151 -0.67 -4.97 14.73
C ALA A 151 -1.08 -5.76 13.49
N ILE A 152 -1.83 -6.82 13.73
CA ILE A 152 -2.48 -7.68 12.72
C ILE A 152 -3.68 -6.94 12.14
#